data_4993a28913e26a1cdbc77100996bcd3b
#
_entry.id   4993a28913e26a1cdbc77100996bcd3b
#
_cell.length_a   1.000
_cell.length_b   1.000
_cell.length_c   1.000
_cell.angle_alpha   90.00
_cell.angle_beta   90.00
_cell.angle_gamma   90.00
#
_symmetry.space_group_name_H-M   'P 1'
#
loop_
_entity.id
_entity.type
_entity.pdbx_description
1 polymer ?
#
loop_
_entity_poly.entity_id
_entity_poly.type
_entity_poly.pdbx_seq_one_letter_code
_entity_poly.pdbx_strand_id
1 'polypeptide(L)'
;LLKYTVAGLLAGFGGRLLPHVSSAYAATEGGAKALVVYYSRSGNTRAVAEAIHAAVGGDIVELQPVTPYPEAYRATTDQAKQELASGYKPPLKHRIGHIEAYDVVFVGSPNWWGTVAGPVRTFLSEYDLAGKRIAPFITHEGSALGRSVADIKTFCPKAVVLDGLAVRGSRAASAQGEVAAWLRKIGMGK
;
A
#
# COMPACT_ATOMS: atom_id res chain seq x y z
N LEU A 1 -60.91 53.38 19.58
CA LEU A 1 -61.49 52.11 19.92
C LEU A 1 -60.47 51.00 19.75
N LEU A 2 -60.09 50.40 20.86
CA LEU A 2 -59.11 49.34 20.97
C LEU A 2 -59.74 47.99 20.69
N LYS A 3 -59.08 47.11 19.92
CA LYS A 3 -59.37 45.69 19.92
C LYS A 3 -58.07 44.90 20.06
N TYR A 4 -57.91 44.27 21.19
CA TYR A 4 -56.86 43.28 21.44
C TYR A 4 -57.26 41.90 20.90
N THR A 5 -56.38 41.24 20.22
CA THR A 5 -56.51 39.85 19.88
C THR A 5 -55.34 39.07 20.44
N VAL A 6 -55.64 38.10 21.30
CA VAL A 6 -54.69 37.19 21.93
C VAL A 6 -54.29 36.12 20.94
N ALA A 7 -52.99 35.91 20.74
CA ALA A 7 -52.45 34.80 19.96
C ALA A 7 -51.77 33.80 20.90
N GLY A 8 -52.21 32.55 20.82
CA GLY A 8 -51.77 31.45 21.68
C GLY A 8 -50.35 30.92 21.29
N LEU A 9 -49.64 30.55 22.32
CA LEU A 9 -48.31 29.92 22.22
C LEU A 9 -48.48 28.44 21.92
N LEU A 10 -47.97 27.95 20.80
CA LEU A 10 -47.73 26.53 20.54
C LEU A 10 -46.25 26.26 20.66
N ALA A 11 -45.86 25.55 21.70
CA ALA A 11 -44.51 25.04 21.92
C ALA A 11 -44.24 23.85 20.97
N GLY A 12 -43.44 24.06 19.94
CA GLY A 12 -42.90 23.01 19.08
C GLY A 12 -41.62 22.43 19.64
N PHE A 13 -41.64 21.16 20.02
CA PHE A 13 -40.44 20.38 20.33
C PHE A 13 -39.64 20.19 19.03
N GLY A 14 -38.61 20.99 18.82
CA GLY A 14 -37.66 20.83 17.76
C GLY A 14 -36.54 19.83 18.12
N GLY A 15 -36.70 18.58 17.68
CA GLY A 15 -35.60 17.61 17.76
C GLY A 15 -34.39 18.10 17.00
N ARG A 16 -33.29 18.31 17.68
CA ARG A 16 -31.98 18.59 17.06
C ARG A 16 -31.49 17.31 16.35
N LEU A 17 -31.66 17.25 15.04
CA LEU A 17 -30.91 16.33 14.20
C LEU A 17 -29.45 16.80 14.19
N LEU A 18 -28.57 16.02 14.82
CA LEU A 18 -27.13 16.19 14.68
C LEU A 18 -26.76 15.88 13.24
N PRO A 19 -25.98 16.73 12.57
CA PRO A 19 -25.50 16.39 11.24
C PRO A 19 -24.56 15.20 11.36
N HIS A 20 -24.89 14.10 10.69
CA HIS A 20 -23.94 13.05 10.37
C HIS A 20 -22.84 13.71 9.53
N VAL A 21 -21.67 13.92 10.12
CA VAL A 21 -20.45 14.26 9.38
C VAL A 21 -20.02 12.98 8.65
N SER A 22 -20.65 12.72 7.49
CA SER A 22 -20.01 11.90 6.48
C SER A 22 -18.73 12.63 6.12
N SER A 23 -17.59 12.13 6.59
CA SER A 23 -16.28 12.51 6.10
C SER A 23 -16.18 12.03 4.65
N ALA A 24 -16.81 12.77 3.74
CA ALA A 24 -16.53 12.68 2.32
C ALA A 24 -15.10 13.22 2.16
N TYR A 25 -14.13 12.32 2.03
CA TYR A 25 -12.84 12.66 1.45
C TYR A 25 -13.13 13.20 0.05
N ALA A 26 -13.12 14.52 -0.08
CA ALA A 26 -13.22 15.19 -1.36
C ALA A 26 -12.10 14.65 -2.24
N ALA A 27 -12.45 13.96 -3.31
CA ALA A 27 -11.54 13.68 -4.41
C ALA A 27 -11.10 15.05 -4.95
N THR A 28 -9.88 15.45 -4.63
CA THR A 28 -9.22 16.58 -5.27
C THR A 28 -9.12 16.26 -6.76
N GLU A 29 -9.45 17.22 -7.62
CA GLU A 29 -9.36 17.18 -9.09
C GLU A 29 -7.90 17.13 -9.63
N GLY A 30 -6.98 16.56 -8.88
CA GLY A 30 -5.70 16.03 -9.28
C GLY A 30 -5.64 14.63 -8.74
N GLY A 31 -5.70 13.61 -9.59
CA GLY A 31 -5.66 12.21 -9.17
C GLY A 31 -4.50 11.98 -8.21
N ALA A 32 -4.72 11.18 -7.16
CA ALA A 32 -3.72 10.88 -6.14
C ALA A 32 -2.40 10.44 -6.81
N LYS A 33 -1.29 11.11 -6.49
CA LYS A 33 0.00 10.78 -7.09
C LYS A 33 0.49 9.44 -6.54
N ALA A 34 0.65 8.47 -7.43
CA ALA A 34 1.00 7.10 -7.09
C ALA A 34 2.47 6.80 -7.37
N LEU A 35 3.09 6.02 -6.46
CA LEU A 35 4.38 5.37 -6.65
C LEU A 35 4.18 3.87 -6.53
N VAL A 36 4.65 3.10 -7.51
CA VAL A 36 4.77 1.65 -7.43
C VAL A 36 6.24 1.31 -7.16
N VAL A 37 6.54 0.86 -5.95
CA VAL A 37 7.90 0.46 -5.55
C VAL A 37 7.91 -1.03 -5.23
N TYR A 38 8.90 -1.75 -5.75
CA TYR A 38 8.94 -3.20 -5.56
C TYR A 38 10.36 -3.76 -5.64
N TYR A 39 10.52 -4.95 -5.09
CA TYR A 39 11.66 -5.83 -5.35
C TYR A 39 11.18 -7.10 -6.05
N SER A 40 11.92 -7.55 -7.07
CA SER A 40 11.62 -8.80 -7.78
C SER A 40 12.88 -9.60 -8.05
N ARG A 41 12.90 -10.89 -7.66
CA ARG A 41 14.01 -11.79 -7.94
C ARG A 41 13.82 -12.54 -9.25
N SER A 42 12.63 -13.09 -9.48
CA SER A 42 12.31 -13.98 -10.61
C SER A 42 11.39 -13.36 -11.67
N GLY A 43 11.08 -12.06 -11.53
CA GLY A 43 10.15 -11.36 -12.43
C GLY A 43 8.69 -11.40 -11.99
N ASN A 44 8.28 -12.29 -11.07
CA ASN A 44 6.88 -12.39 -10.67
C ASN A 44 6.34 -11.10 -10.04
N THR A 45 7.06 -10.51 -9.08
CA THR A 45 6.64 -9.25 -8.46
C THR A 45 6.66 -8.09 -9.46
N ARG A 46 7.63 -8.08 -10.38
CA ARG A 46 7.68 -7.10 -11.48
C ARG A 46 6.43 -7.16 -12.35
N ALA A 47 6.01 -8.34 -12.79
CA ALA A 47 4.82 -8.50 -13.62
C ALA A 47 3.55 -7.94 -12.95
N VAL A 48 3.40 -8.17 -11.63
CA VAL A 48 2.28 -7.60 -10.86
C VAL A 48 2.44 -6.09 -10.71
N ALA A 49 3.66 -5.58 -10.46
CA ALA A 49 3.94 -4.14 -10.37
C ALA A 49 3.61 -3.40 -11.66
N GLU A 50 3.98 -3.96 -12.81
CA GLU A 50 3.66 -3.43 -14.14
C GLU A 50 2.15 -3.39 -14.40
N ALA A 51 1.42 -4.44 -13.99
CA ALA A 51 -0.05 -4.48 -14.09
C ALA A 51 -0.72 -3.40 -13.21
N ILE A 52 -0.21 -3.18 -11.99
CA ILE A 52 -0.68 -2.10 -11.11
C ILE A 52 -0.37 -0.74 -11.74
N HIS A 53 0.86 -0.51 -12.16
CA HIS A 53 1.29 0.75 -12.77
C HIS A 53 0.47 1.08 -14.03
N ALA A 54 0.21 0.09 -14.89
CA ALA A 54 -0.65 0.27 -16.07
C ALA A 54 -2.09 0.71 -15.71
N ALA A 55 -2.60 0.27 -14.56
CA ALA A 55 -3.95 0.60 -14.10
C ALA A 55 -4.05 1.96 -13.42
N VAL A 56 -3.06 2.33 -12.60
CA VAL A 56 -3.13 3.54 -11.74
C VAL A 56 -2.28 4.70 -12.27
N GLY A 57 -1.29 4.44 -13.14
CA GLY A 57 -0.31 5.43 -13.59
C GLY A 57 0.71 5.79 -12.50
N GLY A 58 1.30 6.98 -12.60
CA GLY A 58 2.31 7.47 -11.67
C GLY A 58 3.72 6.98 -12.01
N ASP A 59 4.54 6.81 -10.99
CA ASP A 59 5.93 6.37 -11.16
C ASP A 59 6.10 4.91 -10.73
N ILE A 60 7.05 4.18 -11.34
CA ILE A 60 7.37 2.79 -11.01
C ILE A 60 8.88 2.65 -10.78
N VAL A 61 9.27 2.04 -9.66
CA VAL A 61 10.68 1.88 -9.26
C VAL A 61 10.94 0.46 -8.77
N GLU A 62 11.93 -0.20 -9.37
CA GLU A 62 12.45 -1.47 -8.85
C GLU A 62 13.58 -1.21 -7.87
N LEU A 63 13.44 -1.74 -6.66
CA LEU A 63 14.47 -1.70 -5.63
C LEU A 63 15.61 -2.66 -6.00
N GLN A 64 16.83 -2.15 -6.05
CA GLN A 64 18.02 -2.94 -6.34
C GLN A 64 18.98 -2.86 -5.16
N PRO A 65 19.29 -3.99 -4.49
CA PRO A 65 20.34 -4.00 -3.48
C PRO A 65 21.72 -3.76 -4.12
N VAL A 66 22.63 -3.12 -3.38
CA VAL A 66 24.01 -2.87 -3.84
C VAL A 66 24.69 -4.19 -4.18
N THR A 67 24.54 -5.20 -3.33
CA THR A 67 24.99 -6.56 -3.59
C THR A 67 23.79 -7.40 -4.01
N PRO A 68 23.72 -7.86 -5.27
CA PRO A 68 22.64 -8.73 -5.72
C PRO A 68 22.60 -10.04 -4.92
N TYR A 69 21.39 -10.57 -4.74
CA TYR A 69 21.25 -11.91 -4.17
C TYR A 69 21.78 -12.98 -5.13
N PRO A 70 22.25 -14.12 -4.62
CA PRO A 70 22.71 -15.23 -5.44
C PRO A 70 21.65 -15.70 -6.43
N GLU A 71 22.06 -16.19 -7.61
CA GLU A 71 21.14 -16.78 -8.60
C GLU A 71 20.56 -18.10 -8.09
N ALA A 72 21.37 -18.91 -7.39
CA ALA A 72 20.92 -20.19 -6.84
C ALA A 72 19.84 -19.98 -5.78
N TYR A 73 18.70 -20.64 -5.95
CA TYR A 73 17.52 -20.50 -5.08
C TYR A 73 17.86 -20.74 -3.59
N ARG A 74 18.57 -21.86 -3.29
CA ARG A 74 18.91 -22.22 -1.92
C ARG A 74 19.82 -21.16 -1.27
N ALA A 75 20.85 -20.69 -1.97
CA ALA A 75 21.73 -19.65 -1.46
C ALA A 75 20.98 -18.34 -1.16
N THR A 76 20.02 -17.96 -2.06
CA THR A 76 19.15 -16.81 -1.82
C THR A 76 18.29 -16.99 -0.57
N THR A 77 17.66 -18.17 -0.40
CA THR A 77 16.78 -18.41 0.75
C THR A 77 17.55 -18.45 2.06
N ASP A 78 18.77 -19.02 2.07
CA ASP A 78 19.60 -19.07 3.25
C ASP A 78 20.11 -17.68 3.65
N GLN A 79 20.57 -16.88 2.69
CA GLN A 79 20.95 -15.49 2.93
C GLN A 79 19.76 -14.67 3.47
N ALA A 80 18.60 -14.76 2.82
CA ALA A 80 17.39 -14.04 3.25
C ALA A 80 16.97 -14.43 4.67
N LYS A 81 17.12 -15.70 5.05
CA LYS A 81 16.86 -16.18 6.42
C LYS A 81 17.81 -15.56 7.44
N GLN A 82 19.11 -15.52 7.12
CA GLN A 82 20.12 -14.90 7.97
C GLN A 82 19.90 -13.40 8.12
N GLU A 83 19.62 -12.69 7.04
CA GLU A 83 19.30 -11.26 7.07
C GLU A 83 18.07 -10.95 7.91
N LEU A 84 17.05 -11.80 7.81
CA LEU A 84 15.84 -11.65 8.62
C LEU A 84 16.12 -11.87 10.10
N ALA A 85 16.88 -12.92 10.44
CA ALA A 85 17.23 -13.27 11.82
C ALA A 85 18.12 -12.21 12.48
N SER A 86 19.07 -11.63 11.74
CA SER A 86 19.98 -10.58 12.23
C SER A 86 19.39 -9.18 12.20
N GLY A 87 18.22 -8.98 11.56
CA GLY A 87 17.68 -7.65 11.32
C GLY A 87 18.43 -6.86 10.26
N TYR A 88 19.35 -7.49 9.52
CA TYR A 88 20.10 -6.84 8.45
C TYR A 88 19.18 -6.35 7.33
N LYS A 89 19.46 -5.17 6.83
CA LYS A 89 18.75 -4.54 5.73
C LYS A 89 19.76 -4.20 4.64
N PRO A 90 19.71 -4.85 3.47
CA PRO A 90 20.69 -4.63 2.42
C PRO A 90 20.58 -3.19 1.87
N PRO A 91 21.70 -2.46 1.72
CA PRO A 91 21.69 -1.12 1.16
C PRO A 91 21.20 -1.14 -0.28
N LEU A 92 20.46 -0.09 -0.67
CA LEU A 92 19.90 0.08 -2.02
C LEU A 92 20.87 0.87 -2.90
N LYS A 93 20.95 0.52 -4.20
CA LYS A 93 21.80 1.20 -5.17
C LYS A 93 21.39 2.65 -5.40
N HIS A 94 20.09 2.92 -5.43
CA HIS A 94 19.55 4.22 -5.76
C HIS A 94 18.56 4.67 -4.70
N ARG A 95 18.53 5.97 -4.44
CA ARG A 95 17.50 6.59 -3.62
C ARG A 95 16.35 7.07 -4.49
N ILE A 96 15.15 6.91 -3.98
CA ILE A 96 13.94 7.49 -4.59
C ILE A 96 13.88 8.94 -4.12
N GLY A 97 13.92 9.87 -5.07
CA GLY A 97 13.74 11.30 -4.78
C GLY A 97 12.28 11.65 -4.54
N HIS A 98 12.05 12.75 -3.81
CA HIS A 98 10.74 13.38 -3.67
C HIS A 98 9.61 12.44 -3.23
N ILE A 99 9.90 11.54 -2.28
CA ILE A 99 8.90 10.59 -1.73
C ILE A 99 7.70 11.32 -1.13
N GLU A 100 7.88 12.54 -0.66
CA GLU A 100 6.85 13.42 -0.12
C GLU A 100 5.76 13.78 -1.13
N ALA A 101 6.10 13.76 -2.42
CA ALA A 101 5.17 14.12 -3.50
C ALA A 101 4.09 13.06 -3.80
N TYR A 102 4.20 11.86 -3.22
CA TYR A 102 3.24 10.78 -3.46
C TYR A 102 2.22 10.68 -2.34
N ASP A 103 0.96 10.45 -2.70
CA ASP A 103 -0.15 10.22 -1.77
C ASP A 103 -0.32 8.74 -1.44
N VAL A 104 -0.01 7.89 -2.44
CA VAL A 104 -0.15 6.43 -2.36
C VAL A 104 1.12 5.75 -2.80
N VAL A 105 1.59 4.80 -2.00
CA VAL A 105 2.75 3.97 -2.30
C VAL A 105 2.32 2.50 -2.37
N PHE A 106 2.33 1.92 -3.56
CA PHE A 106 2.16 0.50 -3.76
C PHE A 106 3.49 -0.19 -3.47
N VAL A 107 3.50 -1.11 -2.50
CA VAL A 107 4.74 -1.77 -2.04
C VAL A 107 4.71 -3.24 -2.40
N GLY A 108 5.59 -3.63 -3.33
CA GLY A 108 5.67 -4.98 -3.88
C GLY A 108 6.86 -5.79 -3.37
N SER A 109 6.60 -7.04 -2.98
CA SER A 109 7.63 -7.96 -2.51
C SER A 109 7.31 -9.42 -2.84
N PRO A 110 8.31 -10.26 -3.13
CA PRO A 110 8.13 -11.69 -2.93
C PRO A 110 7.99 -11.96 -1.43
N ASN A 111 7.19 -13.00 -1.09
CA ASN A 111 7.10 -13.49 0.28
C ASN A 111 8.35 -14.31 0.61
N TRP A 112 9.24 -13.75 1.42
CA TRP A 112 10.43 -14.43 1.91
C TRP A 112 10.32 -14.72 3.41
N TRP A 113 10.27 -15.99 3.76
CA TRP A 113 10.14 -16.45 5.15
C TRP A 113 8.93 -15.85 5.90
N GLY A 114 7.83 -15.71 5.18
CA GLY A 114 6.56 -15.22 5.73
C GLY A 114 6.42 -13.70 5.76
N THR A 115 7.40 -12.94 5.23
CA THR A 115 7.40 -11.47 5.24
C THR A 115 7.97 -10.88 3.95
N VAL A 116 8.12 -9.55 3.91
CA VAL A 116 8.72 -8.82 2.80
C VAL A 116 10.23 -9.04 2.71
N ALA A 117 10.77 -9.05 1.49
CA ALA A 117 12.19 -9.23 1.20
C ALA A 117 13.07 -8.09 1.78
N GLY A 118 14.35 -8.39 2.00
CA GLY A 118 15.33 -7.44 2.56
C GLY A 118 15.33 -6.06 1.93
N PRO A 119 15.39 -5.90 0.58
CA PRO A 119 15.36 -4.58 -0.06
C PRO A 119 14.09 -3.77 0.25
N VAL A 120 12.95 -4.43 0.39
CA VAL A 120 11.69 -3.76 0.77
C VAL A 120 11.74 -3.32 2.24
N ARG A 121 12.33 -4.13 3.13
CA ARG A 121 12.55 -3.75 4.54
C ARG A 121 13.45 -2.52 4.65
N THR A 122 14.49 -2.43 3.81
CA THR A 122 15.37 -1.25 3.73
C THR A 122 14.55 -0.02 3.34
N PHE A 123 13.80 -0.10 2.24
CA PHE A 123 12.95 0.99 1.77
C PHE A 123 12.00 1.48 2.87
N LEU A 124 11.25 0.57 3.50
CA LEU A 124 10.29 0.92 4.57
C LEU A 124 10.95 1.54 5.81
N SER A 125 12.25 1.31 6.01
CA SER A 125 13.00 1.85 7.16
C SER A 125 13.66 3.19 6.88
N GLU A 126 13.97 3.50 5.62
CA GLU A 126 14.75 4.67 5.23
C GLU A 126 13.90 5.85 4.76
N TYR A 127 12.62 5.59 4.40
CA TYR A 127 11.74 6.63 3.87
C TYR A 127 10.63 6.99 4.85
N ASP A 128 10.37 8.28 5.00
CA ASP A 128 9.22 8.75 5.77
C ASP A 128 7.93 8.62 4.94
N LEU A 129 7.13 7.64 5.33
CA LEU A 129 5.83 7.33 4.72
C LEU A 129 4.66 7.81 5.61
N ALA A 130 4.91 8.67 6.60
CA ALA A 130 3.88 9.19 7.48
C ALA A 130 2.77 9.90 6.68
N GLY A 131 1.51 9.63 7.03
CA GLY A 131 0.33 10.19 6.36
C GLY A 131 0.00 9.61 4.99
N LYS A 132 0.87 8.79 4.40
CA LYS A 132 0.64 8.17 3.10
C LYS A 132 -0.22 6.92 3.21
N ARG A 133 -0.91 6.57 2.13
CA ARG A 133 -1.56 5.26 1.98
C ARG A 133 -0.54 4.28 1.42
N ILE A 134 -0.37 3.13 2.07
CA ILE A 134 0.49 2.04 1.59
C ILE A 134 -0.40 0.89 1.15
N ALA A 135 -0.28 0.47 -0.11
CA ALA A 135 -1.01 -0.64 -0.71
C ALA A 135 -0.06 -1.82 -0.97
N PRO A 136 0.02 -2.82 -0.08
CA PRO A 136 0.94 -3.95 -0.23
C PRO A 136 0.49 -4.92 -1.32
N PHE A 137 1.44 -5.43 -2.13
CA PHE A 137 1.20 -6.57 -3.01
C PHE A 137 2.34 -7.58 -2.92
N ILE A 138 1.99 -8.84 -2.72
CA ILE A 138 2.94 -9.90 -2.36
C ILE A 138 2.81 -11.06 -3.35
N THR A 139 3.92 -11.45 -3.95
CA THR A 139 3.99 -12.67 -4.73
C THR A 139 4.50 -13.83 -3.87
N HIS A 140 3.94 -15.02 -4.05
CA HIS A 140 4.22 -16.17 -3.18
C HIS A 140 4.07 -17.51 -3.91
N GLU A 141 4.58 -18.60 -3.30
CA GLU A 141 4.40 -19.98 -3.81
C GLU A 141 3.42 -20.83 -2.98
N GLY A 142 2.72 -20.22 -2.03
CA GLY A 142 1.72 -20.91 -1.19
C GLY A 142 1.42 -20.20 0.14
N SER A 143 2.29 -19.29 0.56
CA SER A 143 2.22 -18.60 1.86
C SER A 143 1.30 -17.37 1.90
N ALA A 144 0.68 -17.00 0.77
CA ALA A 144 -0.13 -15.79 0.63
C ALA A 144 0.60 -14.54 1.17
N LEU A 145 -0.09 -13.66 1.91
CA LEU A 145 0.52 -12.45 2.50
C LEU A 145 1.48 -12.77 3.65
N GLY A 146 1.36 -13.93 4.29
CA GLY A 146 2.08 -14.18 5.52
C GLY A 146 1.82 -13.08 6.54
N ARG A 147 2.88 -12.59 7.20
CA ARG A 147 2.83 -11.44 8.11
C ARG A 147 3.22 -10.12 7.44
N SER A 148 3.40 -10.09 6.11
CA SER A 148 3.93 -8.92 5.38
C SER A 148 3.17 -7.61 5.71
N VAL A 149 1.84 -7.66 5.76
CA VAL A 149 1.03 -6.47 6.06
C VAL A 149 1.25 -6.00 7.51
N ALA A 150 1.35 -6.92 8.46
CA ALA A 150 1.64 -6.59 9.86
C ALA A 150 3.03 -5.98 10.03
N ASP A 151 4.04 -6.55 9.35
CA ASP A 151 5.40 -6.04 9.39
C ASP A 151 5.48 -4.65 8.73
N ILE A 152 4.81 -4.40 7.62
CA ILE A 152 4.72 -3.07 6.99
C ILE A 152 4.10 -2.04 7.96
N LYS A 153 3.03 -2.40 8.68
CA LYS A 153 2.44 -1.53 9.72
C LYS A 153 3.43 -1.22 10.83
N THR A 154 4.27 -2.19 11.20
CA THR A 154 5.32 -1.98 12.22
C THR A 154 6.42 -1.04 11.73
N PHE A 155 6.84 -1.15 10.46
CA PHE A 155 7.80 -0.22 9.86
C PHE A 155 7.25 1.19 9.69
N CYS A 156 5.97 1.30 9.35
CA CYS A 156 5.32 2.57 8.98
C CYS A 156 4.09 2.86 9.88
N PRO A 157 4.27 3.06 11.19
CA PRO A 157 3.15 3.16 12.14
C PRO A 157 2.29 4.43 11.95
N LYS A 158 2.79 5.41 11.22
CA LYS A 158 2.08 6.67 10.91
C LYS A 158 1.47 6.68 9.50
N ALA A 159 1.59 5.59 8.75
CA ALA A 159 0.96 5.42 7.43
C ALA A 159 -0.38 4.69 7.55
N VAL A 160 -1.24 4.87 6.54
CA VAL A 160 -2.48 4.09 6.40
C VAL A 160 -2.20 2.88 5.52
N VAL A 161 -2.02 1.71 6.12
CA VAL A 161 -1.76 0.47 5.38
C VAL A 161 -3.08 -0.18 4.99
N LEU A 162 -3.32 -0.25 3.67
CA LEU A 162 -4.51 -0.82 3.04
C LEU A 162 -4.46 -2.36 3.01
N ASP A 163 -5.56 -2.99 2.60
CA ASP A 163 -5.62 -4.43 2.38
C ASP A 163 -4.60 -4.86 1.31
N GLY A 164 -3.84 -5.91 1.60
CA GLY A 164 -2.83 -6.42 0.68
C GLY A 164 -3.39 -7.31 -0.42
N LEU A 165 -2.73 -7.32 -1.59
CA LEU A 165 -2.95 -8.28 -2.66
C LEU A 165 -1.94 -9.42 -2.53
N ALA A 166 -2.40 -10.69 -2.58
CA ALA A 166 -1.54 -11.86 -2.68
C ALA A 166 -1.71 -12.51 -4.06
N VAL A 167 -0.61 -12.66 -4.81
CA VAL A 167 -0.61 -13.29 -6.13
C VAL A 167 0.34 -14.47 -6.13
N ARG A 168 -0.14 -15.67 -6.50
CA ARG A 168 0.75 -16.81 -6.66
C ARG A 168 1.69 -16.61 -7.85
N GLY A 169 2.99 -16.93 -7.70
CA GLY A 169 4.00 -16.68 -8.72
C GLY A 169 3.63 -17.21 -10.11
N SER A 170 3.04 -18.43 -10.18
CA SER A 170 2.57 -19.03 -11.44
C SER A 170 1.45 -18.23 -12.15
N ARG A 171 0.79 -17.29 -11.46
CA ARG A 171 -0.28 -16.44 -12.02
C ARG A 171 0.15 -14.98 -12.20
N ALA A 172 1.37 -14.62 -11.79
CA ALA A 172 1.84 -13.24 -11.80
C ALA A 172 1.73 -12.58 -13.17
N ALA A 173 2.09 -13.30 -14.24
CA ALA A 173 2.04 -12.79 -15.62
C ALA A 173 0.60 -12.55 -16.14
N SER A 174 -0.42 -13.11 -15.51
CA SER A 174 -1.84 -12.97 -15.88
C SER A 174 -2.69 -12.34 -14.76
N ALA A 175 -2.07 -11.60 -13.87
CA ALA A 175 -2.73 -11.08 -12.66
C ALA A 175 -3.60 -9.83 -12.89
N GLN A 176 -3.78 -9.35 -14.12
CA GLN A 176 -4.49 -8.10 -14.42
C GLN A 176 -5.90 -8.06 -13.83
N GLY A 177 -6.64 -9.18 -13.92
CA GLY A 177 -7.99 -9.28 -13.35
C GLY A 177 -8.01 -9.21 -11.83
N GLU A 178 -7.06 -9.89 -11.16
CA GLU A 178 -6.90 -9.85 -9.71
C GLU A 178 -6.49 -8.45 -9.23
N VAL A 179 -5.56 -7.81 -9.94
CA VAL A 179 -5.13 -6.43 -9.69
C VAL A 179 -6.31 -5.47 -9.81
N ALA A 180 -7.09 -5.54 -10.89
CA ALA A 180 -8.25 -4.67 -11.09
C ALA A 180 -9.31 -4.84 -9.98
N ALA A 181 -9.60 -6.08 -9.59
CA ALA A 181 -10.53 -6.37 -8.50
C ALA A 181 -10.04 -5.83 -7.16
N TRP A 182 -8.74 -6.01 -6.87
CA TRP A 182 -8.13 -5.50 -5.66
C TRP A 182 -8.10 -3.96 -5.62
N LEU A 183 -7.72 -3.30 -6.72
CA LEU A 183 -7.72 -1.84 -6.82
C LEU A 183 -9.10 -1.25 -6.52
N ARG A 184 -10.18 -1.85 -7.07
CA ARG A 184 -11.55 -1.43 -6.73
C ARG A 184 -11.85 -1.60 -5.23
N LYS A 185 -11.46 -2.74 -4.65
CA LYS A 185 -11.66 -3.02 -3.21
C LYS A 185 -11.00 -1.99 -2.30
N ILE A 186 -9.80 -1.52 -2.65
CA ILE A 186 -9.06 -0.52 -1.86
C ILE A 186 -9.35 0.94 -2.26
N GLY A 187 -10.35 1.17 -3.13
CA GLY A 187 -10.78 2.50 -3.56
C GLY A 187 -9.79 3.21 -4.49
N MET A 188 -9.02 2.43 -5.29
CA MET A 188 -8.01 2.93 -6.24
C MET A 188 -8.31 2.53 -7.69
N GLY A 189 -9.40 1.80 -7.93
CA GLY A 189 -9.86 1.41 -9.27
C GLY A 189 -10.67 2.52 -9.94
N LYS A 190 -10.57 2.57 -11.28
CA LYS A 190 -11.48 3.34 -12.14
C LYS A 190 -12.79 2.59 -12.30
#